data_505e7f2dc470fdd90905ce78d253bdd8
#
_entry.id   505e7f2dc470fdd90905ce78d253bdd8
#
_cell.length_a   1.000
_cell.length_b   1.000
_cell.length_c   1.000
_cell.angle_alpha   90.00
_cell.angle_beta   90.00
_cell.angle_gamma   90.00
#
_symmetry.space_group_name_H-M   'P 1'
#
loop_
_entity.id
_entity.type
_entity.pdbx_description
1 polymer ?
#
loop_
_entity_poly.entity_id
_entity_poly.type
_entity_poly.pdbx_seq_one_letter_code
_entity_poly.pdbx_strand_id
1 'polypeptide(L)'
;MRPAHVYASMSEQQHTELITALHGPCRNATRVMMVVLSAAGMSASEIADLLHYDPKTVRAWIARHHAEGLAGLPDRPRSGRPRKGSPRLGERIHALLQTPKSWTTARIWKALGRPKLSMSTMRRRIKEQARWARPRLIAKSDPNRDSICATIRERIAALPAGSVILAEDETHLDLLARVRSCWMPAGLRHRILTPGTNVRRTVHGAVNLLTGAVHHHVSVKNVSVVFCYFLQQLLDAYPNAPVIAVICDNGSTHHSKITQRWLAEHPRIQVIEGAKYSPQDNPVERIWAALKRQLANTYAATITDRIQQTHAFFHHRTNTQNLTTAAPRTSPWLPEDYGKDSQAGA
;
A
#
# COMPACT_ATOMS: atom_id res chain seq x y z
N MET A 1 -14.08 -68.53 10.34
CA MET A 1 -13.63 -67.91 11.59
C MET A 1 -12.83 -66.64 11.21
N ARG A 2 -13.25 -65.44 11.61
CA ARG A 2 -12.40 -64.26 11.46
C ARG A 2 -11.23 -64.37 12.44
N PRO A 3 -9.98 -64.05 12.06
CA PRO A 3 -8.87 -64.06 12.97
C PRO A 3 -9.20 -63.13 14.16
N ALA A 4 -9.01 -63.65 15.40
CA ALA A 4 -9.33 -62.95 16.64
C ALA A 4 -8.51 -61.67 16.84
N HIS A 5 -7.38 -61.58 16.17
CA HIS A 5 -6.42 -60.47 16.33
C HIS A 5 -6.06 -59.85 14.98
N VAL A 6 -6.05 -58.51 14.94
CA VAL A 6 -5.59 -57.69 13.81
C VAL A 6 -4.37 -56.90 14.28
N TYR A 7 -3.22 -57.18 13.71
CA TYR A 7 -1.96 -56.51 14.01
C TYR A 7 -1.52 -55.60 12.88
N ALA A 8 -0.89 -54.46 13.24
CA ALA A 8 -0.22 -53.62 12.26
C ALA A 8 1.20 -54.20 12.01
N SER A 9 1.54 -54.42 10.76
CA SER A 9 2.91 -54.72 10.35
C SER A 9 3.55 -53.45 9.80
N MET A 10 4.80 -53.19 10.16
CA MET A 10 5.51 -52.00 9.68
C MET A 10 7.02 -52.22 9.63
N SER A 11 7.70 -51.53 8.73
CA SER A 11 9.16 -51.45 8.71
C SER A 11 9.69 -50.54 9.82
N GLU A 12 10.97 -50.64 10.11
CA GLU A 12 11.67 -49.79 11.09
C GLU A 12 11.58 -48.31 10.73
N GLN A 13 11.63 -47.96 9.44
CA GLN A 13 11.43 -46.61 8.94
C GLN A 13 10.01 -46.08 9.22
N GLN A 14 8.99 -46.91 8.94
CA GLN A 14 7.58 -46.56 9.22
C GLN A 14 7.33 -46.37 10.73
N HIS A 15 7.97 -47.17 11.56
CA HIS A 15 7.91 -47.03 13.02
C HIS A 15 8.48 -45.66 13.45
N THR A 16 9.66 -45.26 12.94
CA THR A 16 10.29 -43.99 13.23
C THR A 16 9.41 -42.82 12.80
N GLU A 17 8.81 -42.87 11.61
CA GLU A 17 7.87 -41.85 11.10
C GLU A 17 6.64 -41.71 12.01
N LEU A 18 6.08 -42.84 12.48
CA LEU A 18 4.92 -42.83 13.40
C LEU A 18 5.26 -42.25 14.76
N ILE A 19 6.39 -42.59 15.33
CA ILE A 19 6.86 -42.00 16.60
C ILE A 19 7.07 -40.48 16.45
N THR A 20 7.64 -40.04 15.33
CA THR A 20 7.80 -38.61 15.04
C THR A 20 6.43 -37.91 14.94
N ALA A 21 5.45 -38.53 14.30
CA ALA A 21 4.09 -38.00 14.16
C ALA A 21 3.29 -38.00 15.46
N LEU A 22 3.70 -38.77 16.49
CA LEU A 22 3.09 -38.80 17.83
C LEU A 22 3.18 -37.42 18.53
N HIS A 23 4.20 -36.64 18.20
CA HIS A 23 4.35 -35.27 18.71
C HIS A 23 3.50 -34.22 17.98
N GLY A 24 2.65 -34.66 17.02
CA GLY A 24 1.71 -33.81 16.27
C GLY A 24 0.41 -33.49 17.03
N PRO A 25 -0.61 -32.91 16.36
CA PRO A 25 -1.89 -32.57 16.99
C PRO A 25 -2.55 -33.78 17.68
N CYS A 26 -3.06 -33.59 18.88
CA CYS A 26 -3.51 -34.69 19.77
C CYS A 26 -4.38 -35.80 19.15
N ARG A 27 -5.32 -35.45 18.24
CA ARG A 27 -6.17 -36.47 17.58
C ARG A 27 -5.37 -37.41 16.66
N ASN A 28 -4.40 -36.87 15.94
CA ASN A 28 -3.54 -37.68 15.09
C ASN A 28 -2.58 -38.51 15.94
N ALA A 29 -2.09 -37.96 17.04
CA ALA A 29 -1.22 -38.68 17.98
C ALA A 29 -1.92 -39.94 18.53
N THR A 30 -3.19 -39.85 18.95
CA THR A 30 -3.94 -41.02 19.42
C THR A 30 -4.10 -42.09 18.34
N ARG A 31 -4.33 -41.71 17.06
CA ARG A 31 -4.42 -42.65 15.96
C ARG A 31 -3.08 -43.31 15.65
N VAL A 32 -2.01 -42.53 15.71
CA VAL A 32 -0.64 -43.05 15.60
C VAL A 32 -0.37 -44.04 16.72
N MET A 33 -0.77 -43.76 17.96
CA MET A 33 -0.63 -44.64 19.09
C MET A 33 -1.34 -45.98 18.87
N MET A 34 -2.58 -45.95 18.36
CA MET A 34 -3.32 -47.19 18.02
C MET A 34 -2.52 -48.08 17.05
N VAL A 35 -1.89 -47.50 16.04
CA VAL A 35 -1.10 -48.25 15.05
C VAL A 35 0.21 -48.75 15.70
N VAL A 36 0.90 -47.94 16.50
CA VAL A 36 2.16 -48.33 17.17
C VAL A 36 1.92 -49.46 18.17
N LEU A 37 0.87 -49.39 18.99
CA LEU A 37 0.51 -50.46 19.94
C LEU A 37 0.13 -51.76 19.22
N SER A 38 -0.59 -51.66 18.12
CA SER A 38 -0.89 -52.81 17.28
C SER A 38 0.36 -53.46 16.67
N ALA A 39 1.31 -52.67 16.24
CA ALA A 39 2.62 -53.16 15.75
C ALA A 39 3.46 -53.78 16.85
N ALA A 40 3.30 -53.34 18.09
CA ALA A 40 3.90 -53.96 19.30
C ALA A 40 3.22 -55.24 19.74
N GLY A 41 2.17 -55.73 19.02
CA GLY A 41 1.52 -56.99 19.27
C GLY A 41 0.23 -56.93 20.06
N MET A 42 -0.26 -55.72 20.41
CA MET A 42 -1.56 -55.60 21.08
C MET A 42 -2.73 -55.80 20.14
N SER A 43 -3.74 -56.52 20.59
CA SER A 43 -4.98 -56.70 19.84
C SER A 43 -5.81 -55.40 19.79
N ALA A 44 -6.68 -55.26 18.82
CA ALA A 44 -7.56 -54.10 18.73
C ALA A 44 -8.50 -53.93 19.94
N SER A 45 -8.83 -54.99 20.62
CA SER A 45 -9.61 -54.96 21.85
C SER A 45 -8.82 -54.41 23.03
N GLU A 46 -7.57 -54.90 23.27
CA GLU A 46 -6.68 -54.41 24.31
C GLU A 46 -6.34 -52.92 24.11
N ILE A 47 -6.09 -52.48 22.84
CA ILE A 47 -5.85 -51.06 22.52
C ILE A 47 -7.10 -50.22 22.81
N ALA A 48 -8.28 -50.77 22.49
CA ALA A 48 -9.54 -50.05 22.73
C ALA A 48 -9.81 -49.87 24.20
N ASP A 49 -9.58 -50.90 25.02
CA ASP A 49 -9.70 -50.82 26.46
C ASP A 49 -8.70 -49.84 27.08
N LEU A 50 -7.43 -49.89 26.63
CA LEU A 50 -6.38 -49.00 27.10
C LEU A 50 -6.64 -47.50 26.78
N LEU A 51 -7.12 -47.23 25.57
CA LEU A 51 -7.32 -45.85 25.08
C LEU A 51 -8.76 -45.35 25.21
N HIS A 52 -9.66 -46.17 25.80
CA HIS A 52 -11.10 -45.87 25.94
C HIS A 52 -11.80 -45.59 24.60
N TYR A 53 -11.56 -46.43 23.59
CA TYR A 53 -12.20 -46.38 22.30
C TYR A 53 -13.00 -47.67 22.00
N ASP A 54 -13.86 -47.59 21.02
CA ASP A 54 -14.52 -48.79 20.48
C ASP A 54 -13.52 -49.62 19.66
N PRO A 55 -13.46 -50.98 19.86
CA PRO A 55 -12.55 -51.84 19.07
C PRO A 55 -12.74 -51.73 17.55
N LYS A 56 -13.96 -51.41 17.09
CA LYS A 56 -14.25 -51.17 15.67
C LYS A 56 -13.53 -49.92 15.20
N THR A 57 -13.46 -48.89 16.02
CA THR A 57 -12.73 -47.65 15.71
C THR A 57 -11.22 -47.90 15.57
N VAL A 58 -10.65 -48.66 16.50
CA VAL A 58 -9.23 -49.05 16.44
C VAL A 58 -8.92 -49.82 15.17
N ARG A 59 -9.71 -50.85 14.85
CA ARG A 59 -9.56 -51.62 13.61
C ARG A 59 -9.68 -50.75 12.36
N ALA A 60 -10.58 -49.80 12.34
CA ALA A 60 -10.77 -48.92 11.22
C ALA A 60 -9.53 -48.03 10.97
N TRP A 61 -8.90 -47.53 12.04
CA TRP A 61 -7.67 -46.72 11.91
C TRP A 61 -6.45 -47.57 11.50
N ILE A 62 -6.31 -48.78 12.04
CA ILE A 62 -5.27 -49.73 11.61
C ILE A 62 -5.43 -50.08 10.11
N ALA A 63 -6.64 -50.45 9.69
CA ALA A 63 -6.92 -50.77 8.29
C ALA A 63 -6.65 -49.58 7.35
N ARG A 64 -6.98 -48.38 7.80
CA ARG A 64 -6.73 -47.16 7.03
C ARG A 64 -5.23 -46.80 6.95
N HIS A 65 -4.48 -47.07 8.02
CA HIS A 65 -3.02 -46.96 7.96
C HIS A 65 -2.42 -47.99 6.99
N HIS A 66 -2.88 -49.22 7.00
CA HIS A 66 -2.40 -50.23 6.04
C HIS A 66 -2.66 -49.83 4.58
N ALA A 67 -3.80 -49.20 4.30
CA ALA A 67 -4.17 -48.76 2.95
C ALA A 67 -3.49 -47.47 2.49
N GLU A 68 -3.29 -46.50 3.37
CA GLU A 68 -2.91 -45.12 3.00
C GLU A 68 -1.65 -44.63 3.76
N GLY A 69 -1.05 -45.46 4.60
CA GLY A 69 0.10 -45.06 5.44
C GLY A 69 -0.25 -43.94 6.43
N LEU A 70 0.76 -43.19 6.83
CA LEU A 70 0.63 -42.06 7.76
C LEU A 70 -0.34 -40.99 7.22
N ALA A 71 -0.39 -40.74 5.92
CA ALA A 71 -1.31 -39.80 5.28
C ALA A 71 -2.79 -40.15 5.46
N GLY A 72 -3.10 -41.42 5.79
CA GLY A 72 -4.45 -41.89 6.10
C GLY A 72 -4.96 -41.48 7.49
N LEU A 73 -4.10 -41.11 8.45
CA LEU A 73 -4.50 -40.85 9.82
C LEU A 73 -5.12 -39.46 10.08
N PRO A 74 -4.80 -38.40 9.35
CA PRO A 74 -5.49 -37.12 9.49
C PRO A 74 -6.98 -37.19 9.14
N ASP A 75 -7.75 -36.24 9.71
CA ASP A 75 -9.16 -36.10 9.36
C ASP A 75 -9.30 -35.70 7.89
N ARG A 76 -10.14 -36.39 7.17
CA ARG A 76 -10.53 -35.99 5.80
C ARG A 76 -11.43 -34.76 5.84
N PRO A 77 -11.33 -33.84 4.84
CA PRO A 77 -12.27 -32.76 4.71
C PRO A 77 -13.71 -33.28 4.69
N ARG A 78 -14.55 -32.72 5.55
CA ARG A 78 -15.97 -33.05 5.56
C ARG A 78 -16.71 -32.13 4.61
N SER A 79 -17.71 -32.63 3.90
CA SER A 79 -18.53 -31.85 2.95
C SER A 79 -19.22 -30.65 3.62
N GLY A 80 -19.43 -30.69 4.92
CA GLY A 80 -20.12 -29.65 5.68
C GLY A 80 -21.56 -29.41 5.17
N ARG A 81 -22.17 -28.33 5.65
CA ARG A 81 -23.50 -27.93 5.20
C ARG A 81 -23.42 -27.42 3.75
N PRO A 82 -24.29 -27.84 2.82
CA PRO A 82 -24.31 -27.37 1.46
C PRO A 82 -24.36 -25.82 1.39
N ARG A 83 -23.58 -25.27 0.47
CA ARG A 83 -23.50 -23.81 0.30
C ARG A 83 -24.84 -23.28 -0.24
N LYS A 84 -25.39 -22.27 0.42
CA LYS A 84 -26.54 -21.53 -0.12
C LYS A 84 -26.09 -20.63 -1.27
N GLY A 85 -26.73 -20.73 -2.41
CA GLY A 85 -26.41 -20.04 -3.66
C GLY A 85 -25.59 -20.91 -4.61
N SER A 86 -26.02 -20.98 -5.87
CA SER A 86 -25.36 -21.75 -6.92
C SER A 86 -24.01 -21.14 -7.33
N PRO A 87 -23.11 -21.90 -7.99
CA PRO A 87 -21.90 -21.35 -8.61
C PRO A 87 -22.20 -20.18 -9.56
N ARG A 88 -23.28 -20.26 -10.33
CA ARG A 88 -23.77 -19.18 -11.22
C ARG A 88 -24.02 -17.84 -10.50
N LEU A 89 -24.31 -17.86 -9.19
CA LEU A 89 -24.45 -16.63 -8.42
C LEU A 89 -23.11 -15.88 -8.31
N GLY A 90 -22.00 -16.60 -8.13
CA GLY A 90 -20.66 -16.02 -8.11
C GLY A 90 -20.30 -15.35 -9.43
N GLU A 91 -20.54 -16.02 -10.55
CA GLU A 91 -20.32 -15.49 -11.90
C GLU A 91 -21.13 -14.22 -12.16
N ARG A 92 -22.42 -14.22 -11.77
CA ARG A 92 -23.28 -13.03 -11.88
C ARG A 92 -22.82 -11.87 -11.02
N ILE A 93 -22.33 -12.14 -9.79
CA ILE A 93 -21.70 -11.12 -8.93
C ILE A 93 -20.46 -10.57 -9.62
N HIS A 94 -19.59 -11.42 -10.12
CA HIS A 94 -18.38 -11.01 -10.81
C HIS A 94 -18.69 -10.11 -12.01
N ALA A 95 -19.62 -10.52 -12.87
CA ALA A 95 -20.05 -9.74 -14.03
C ALA A 95 -20.58 -8.33 -13.66
N LEU A 96 -21.37 -8.22 -12.58
CA LEU A 96 -21.82 -6.93 -12.09
C LEU A 96 -20.66 -6.03 -11.64
N LEU A 97 -19.67 -6.61 -10.98
CA LEU A 97 -18.53 -5.87 -10.44
C LEU A 97 -17.57 -5.32 -11.52
N GLN A 98 -17.60 -5.85 -12.73
CA GLN A 98 -16.88 -5.29 -13.88
C GLN A 98 -17.42 -3.91 -14.31
N THR A 99 -18.67 -3.59 -13.96
CA THR A 99 -19.24 -2.28 -14.26
C THR A 99 -18.77 -1.24 -13.24
N PRO A 100 -18.20 -0.09 -13.65
CA PRO A 100 -17.68 0.93 -12.75
C PRO A 100 -18.80 1.70 -12.04
N LYS A 101 -19.37 1.10 -11.00
CA LYS A 101 -20.42 1.66 -10.15
C LYS A 101 -20.06 1.51 -8.68
N SER A 102 -20.65 2.34 -7.82
CA SER A 102 -20.54 2.18 -6.37
C SER A 102 -21.38 0.98 -5.91
N TRP A 103 -20.79 -0.22 -5.96
CA TRP A 103 -21.44 -1.45 -5.57
C TRP A 103 -21.44 -1.63 -4.04
N THR A 104 -22.61 -1.67 -3.45
CA THR A 104 -22.84 -2.09 -2.05
C THR A 104 -23.54 -3.45 -2.04
N THR A 105 -23.47 -4.18 -0.92
CA THR A 105 -24.18 -5.47 -0.79
C THR A 105 -25.65 -5.36 -1.17
N ALA A 106 -26.32 -4.29 -0.75
CA ALA A 106 -27.74 -4.06 -1.06
C ALA A 106 -27.98 -3.80 -2.56
N ARG A 107 -27.10 -3.02 -3.22
CA ARG A 107 -27.21 -2.76 -4.67
C ARG A 107 -26.98 -4.02 -5.48
N ILE A 108 -25.99 -4.84 -5.13
CA ILE A 108 -25.74 -6.13 -5.78
C ILE A 108 -26.94 -7.05 -5.59
N TRP A 109 -27.48 -7.16 -4.37
CA TRP A 109 -28.65 -7.98 -4.09
C TRP A 109 -29.86 -7.57 -4.95
N LYS A 110 -30.13 -6.26 -5.07
CA LYS A 110 -31.20 -5.74 -5.95
C LYS A 110 -30.95 -6.07 -7.42
N ALA A 111 -29.73 -5.84 -7.91
CA ALA A 111 -29.37 -6.07 -9.31
C ALA A 111 -29.45 -7.55 -9.71
N LEU A 112 -29.26 -8.45 -8.75
CA LEU A 112 -29.41 -9.90 -8.95
C LEU A 112 -30.86 -10.40 -8.91
N GLY A 113 -31.86 -9.50 -8.78
CA GLY A 113 -33.28 -9.88 -8.71
C GLY A 113 -33.71 -10.33 -7.32
N ARG A 114 -33.09 -9.82 -6.26
CA ARG A 114 -33.43 -10.10 -4.86
C ARG A 114 -33.47 -11.60 -4.52
N PRO A 115 -32.35 -12.34 -4.71
CA PRO A 115 -32.32 -13.77 -4.42
C PRO A 115 -32.73 -14.04 -2.97
N LYS A 116 -33.38 -15.20 -2.72
CA LYS A 116 -33.80 -15.64 -1.38
C LYS A 116 -32.62 -16.02 -0.49
N LEU A 117 -31.74 -15.05 -0.21
CA LEU A 117 -30.55 -15.15 0.63
C LEU A 117 -30.53 -14.03 1.65
N SER A 118 -30.07 -14.33 2.88
CA SER A 118 -29.84 -13.29 3.87
C SER A 118 -28.70 -12.37 3.44
N MET A 119 -28.73 -11.11 3.89
CA MET A 119 -27.67 -10.13 3.58
C MET A 119 -26.28 -10.56 4.07
N SER A 120 -26.21 -11.33 5.17
CA SER A 120 -24.94 -11.92 5.65
C SER A 120 -24.41 -12.99 4.68
N THR A 121 -25.30 -13.83 4.15
CA THR A 121 -24.93 -14.82 3.12
C THR A 121 -24.49 -14.12 1.84
N MET A 122 -25.23 -13.10 1.38
CA MET A 122 -24.82 -12.29 0.22
C MET A 122 -23.44 -11.66 0.40
N ARG A 123 -23.19 -11.03 1.56
CA ARG A 123 -21.88 -10.45 1.86
C ARG A 123 -20.76 -11.48 1.81
N ARG A 124 -20.98 -12.70 2.31
CA ARG A 124 -20.01 -13.80 2.24
C ARG A 124 -19.75 -14.21 0.79
N ARG A 125 -20.79 -14.33 -0.04
CA ARG A 125 -20.64 -14.66 -1.48
C ARG A 125 -19.90 -13.57 -2.25
N ILE A 126 -20.16 -12.29 -1.94
CA ILE A 126 -19.44 -11.17 -2.54
C ILE A 126 -17.96 -11.19 -2.14
N LYS A 127 -17.64 -11.50 -0.87
CA LYS A 127 -16.24 -11.58 -0.41
C LYS A 127 -15.44 -12.70 -1.09
N GLU A 128 -16.07 -13.73 -1.62
CA GLU A 128 -15.43 -14.78 -2.40
C GLU A 128 -14.95 -14.25 -3.78
N GLN A 129 -15.60 -13.22 -4.31
CA GLN A 129 -15.32 -12.63 -5.63
C GLN A 129 -14.67 -11.26 -5.58
N ALA A 130 -14.70 -10.57 -4.43
CA ALA A 130 -14.30 -9.19 -4.32
C ALA A 130 -13.82 -8.81 -2.92
N ARG A 131 -13.01 -7.75 -2.87
CA ARG A 131 -12.63 -7.07 -1.63
C ARG A 131 -13.32 -5.72 -1.51
N TRP A 132 -13.62 -5.30 -0.31
CA TRP A 132 -14.07 -3.94 -0.04
C TRP A 132 -12.86 -3.01 -0.04
N ALA A 133 -12.77 -2.11 -1.02
CA ALA A 133 -11.65 -1.19 -1.18
C ALA A 133 -12.15 0.18 -1.66
N ARG A 134 -11.38 1.23 -1.36
CA ARG A 134 -11.60 2.55 -1.94
C ARG A 134 -11.03 2.59 -3.35
N PRO A 135 -11.78 3.09 -4.36
CA PRO A 135 -11.24 3.33 -5.69
C PRO A 135 -10.06 4.29 -5.63
N ARG A 136 -9.13 4.17 -6.56
CA ARG A 136 -8.08 5.16 -6.78
C ARG A 136 -8.51 6.10 -7.88
N LEU A 137 -8.32 7.39 -7.66
CA LEU A 137 -8.39 8.36 -8.74
C LEU A 137 -7.15 8.20 -9.62
N ILE A 138 -7.38 8.11 -10.90
CA ILE A 138 -6.31 8.08 -11.91
C ILE A 138 -6.38 9.43 -12.61
N ALA A 139 -5.25 10.13 -12.67
CA ALA A 139 -5.14 11.37 -13.43
C ALA A 139 -5.40 11.07 -14.92
N LYS A 140 -5.98 12.05 -15.63
CA LYS A 140 -6.32 11.92 -17.06
C LYS A 140 -5.09 11.64 -17.93
N SER A 141 -3.92 12.06 -17.45
CA SER A 141 -2.64 12.05 -18.18
C SER A 141 -2.67 12.86 -19.47
N ASP A 142 -1.55 13.42 -19.84
CA ASP A 142 -1.36 14.12 -21.10
C ASP A 142 -1.10 13.09 -22.21
N PRO A 143 -1.79 13.16 -23.37
CA PRO A 143 -1.49 12.28 -24.50
C PRO A 143 -0.04 12.36 -24.96
N ASN A 144 0.61 13.52 -24.82
CA ASN A 144 1.98 13.78 -25.22
C ASN A 144 3.00 13.63 -24.06
N ARG A 145 2.58 13.01 -22.93
CA ARG A 145 3.39 12.90 -21.71
C ARG A 145 4.80 12.37 -21.98
N ASP A 146 4.92 11.29 -22.73
CA ASP A 146 6.22 10.65 -22.97
C ASP A 146 7.15 11.51 -23.82
N SER A 147 6.62 12.23 -24.80
CA SER A 147 7.36 13.21 -25.61
C SER A 147 7.82 14.40 -24.74
N ILE A 148 6.94 14.94 -23.90
CA ILE A 148 7.27 16.02 -22.97
C ILE A 148 8.38 15.58 -22.00
N CYS A 149 8.27 14.39 -21.43
CA CYS A 149 9.30 13.83 -20.55
C CYS A 149 10.65 13.64 -21.28
N ALA A 150 10.64 13.23 -22.54
CA ALA A 150 11.85 13.15 -23.36
C ALA A 150 12.49 14.53 -23.55
N THR A 151 11.71 15.55 -23.93
CA THR A 151 12.19 16.93 -24.05
C THR A 151 12.75 17.48 -22.73
N ILE A 152 12.12 17.17 -21.61
CA ILE A 152 12.66 17.55 -20.28
C ILE A 152 14.03 16.92 -20.04
N ARG A 153 14.19 15.61 -20.30
CA ARG A 153 15.49 14.93 -20.16
C ARG A 153 16.57 15.53 -21.04
N GLU A 154 16.25 15.82 -22.31
CA GLU A 154 17.18 16.47 -23.24
C GLU A 154 17.62 17.86 -22.73
N ARG A 155 16.67 18.67 -22.26
CA ARG A 155 16.97 19.99 -21.69
C ARG A 155 17.85 19.87 -20.43
N ILE A 156 17.57 18.90 -19.56
CA ILE A 156 18.40 18.66 -18.35
C ILE A 156 19.82 18.25 -18.75
N ALA A 157 19.96 17.32 -19.72
CA ALA A 157 21.26 16.85 -20.18
C ALA A 157 22.10 17.97 -20.84
N ALA A 158 21.47 18.96 -21.43
CA ALA A 158 22.12 20.10 -22.05
C ALA A 158 22.50 21.24 -21.10
N LEU A 159 22.14 21.14 -19.80
CA LEU A 159 22.48 22.17 -18.82
C LEU A 159 23.98 22.19 -18.53
N PRO A 160 24.56 23.39 -18.29
CA PRO A 160 25.95 23.52 -17.87
C PRO A 160 26.26 22.72 -16.60
N ALA A 161 27.47 22.23 -16.44
CA ALA A 161 27.93 21.57 -15.22
C ALA A 161 27.74 22.49 -13.99
N GLY A 162 27.29 21.93 -12.87
CA GLY A 162 26.96 22.68 -11.67
C GLY A 162 25.56 23.31 -11.65
N SER A 163 24.75 23.09 -12.69
CA SER A 163 23.35 23.51 -12.69
C SER A 163 22.54 22.75 -11.65
N VAL A 164 21.54 23.43 -11.07
CA VAL A 164 20.63 22.89 -10.07
C VAL A 164 19.29 22.52 -10.71
N ILE A 165 18.79 21.32 -10.41
CA ILE A 165 17.51 20.84 -10.92
C ILE A 165 16.56 20.67 -9.75
N LEU A 166 15.46 21.40 -9.78
CA LEU A 166 14.43 21.43 -8.75
C LEU A 166 13.12 20.89 -9.33
N ALA A 167 12.44 20.05 -8.57
CA ALA A 167 11.03 19.74 -8.79
C ALA A 167 10.20 20.64 -7.87
N GLU A 168 9.32 21.43 -8.44
CA GLU A 168 8.48 22.41 -7.76
C GLU A 168 7.01 22.07 -7.91
N ASP A 169 6.21 22.41 -6.89
CA ASP A 169 4.75 22.31 -6.90
C ASP A 169 4.16 23.06 -5.69
N GLU A 170 2.86 23.26 -5.70
CA GLU A 170 2.13 23.84 -4.59
C GLU A 170 1.20 22.85 -3.93
N THR A 171 1.03 22.99 -2.62
CA THR A 171 0.04 22.21 -1.89
C THR A 171 -0.78 23.08 -0.94
N HIS A 172 -2.02 22.65 -0.69
CA HIS A 172 -2.89 23.34 0.27
C HIS A 172 -2.64 22.85 1.69
N LEU A 173 -2.53 23.83 2.57
CA LEU A 173 -2.45 23.68 4.02
C LEU A 173 -3.77 24.16 4.63
N ASP A 174 -4.57 23.21 5.11
CA ASP A 174 -5.85 23.48 5.76
C ASP A 174 -5.67 23.53 7.29
N LEU A 175 -6.33 24.50 7.96
CA LEU A 175 -6.39 24.57 9.41
C LEU A 175 -7.08 23.34 9.98
N LEU A 176 -8.16 22.88 9.35
CA LEU A 176 -8.86 21.66 9.75
C LEU A 176 -7.98 20.43 9.56
N ALA A 177 -7.89 19.61 10.60
CA ALA A 177 -7.13 18.37 10.58
C ALA A 177 -7.70 17.38 9.55
N ARG A 178 -6.84 16.81 8.72
CA ARG A 178 -7.18 15.66 7.88
C ARG A 178 -7.20 14.42 8.75
N VAL A 179 -8.34 13.71 8.76
CA VAL A 179 -8.50 12.48 9.54
C VAL A 179 -8.02 11.28 8.72
N ARG A 180 -7.13 10.48 9.31
CA ARG A 180 -6.63 9.22 8.75
C ARG A 180 -6.78 8.09 9.76
N SER A 181 -6.91 6.87 9.26
CA SER A 181 -6.92 5.67 10.11
C SER A 181 -5.59 5.53 10.84
N CYS A 182 -5.67 5.24 12.14
CA CYS A 182 -4.53 4.92 12.99
C CYS A 182 -4.92 3.85 14.00
N TRP A 183 -3.96 3.27 14.67
CA TRP A 183 -4.21 2.32 15.74
C TRP A 183 -4.83 3.02 16.95
N MET A 184 -5.87 2.44 17.50
CA MET A 184 -6.60 2.91 18.69
C MET A 184 -6.92 1.71 19.58
N PRO A 185 -7.02 1.89 20.91
CA PRO A 185 -7.53 0.85 21.78
C PRO A 185 -8.93 0.38 21.36
N ALA A 186 -9.22 -0.90 21.50
CA ALA A 186 -10.53 -1.45 21.16
C ALA A 186 -11.64 -0.75 21.94
N GLY A 187 -12.71 -0.37 21.24
CA GLY A 187 -13.85 0.35 21.83
C GLY A 187 -13.66 1.86 21.97
N LEU A 188 -12.44 2.41 21.72
CA LEU A 188 -12.20 3.84 21.76
C LEU A 188 -12.09 4.44 20.36
N ARG A 189 -12.52 5.71 20.23
CA ARG A 189 -12.25 6.55 19.05
C ARG A 189 -11.63 7.85 19.53
N HIS A 190 -10.41 8.11 19.05
CA HIS A 190 -9.79 9.41 19.30
C HIS A 190 -10.65 10.52 18.70
N ARG A 191 -10.82 11.58 19.49
CA ARG A 191 -11.52 12.80 19.07
C ARG A 191 -10.48 13.87 18.85
N ILE A 192 -10.51 14.51 17.69
CA ILE A 192 -9.63 15.62 17.33
C ILE A 192 -10.47 16.88 17.42
N LEU A 193 -10.03 17.83 18.21
CA LEU A 193 -10.68 19.12 18.28
C LEU A 193 -10.66 19.80 16.92
N THR A 194 -11.67 20.59 16.64
CA THR A 194 -11.75 21.38 15.42
C THR A 194 -11.95 22.85 15.78
N PRO A 195 -11.26 23.78 15.11
CA PRO A 195 -11.44 25.22 15.33
C PRO A 195 -12.79 25.76 14.82
N GLY A 196 -13.65 24.90 14.25
CA GLY A 196 -14.98 25.29 13.77
C GLY A 196 -15.00 25.87 12.36
N THR A 197 -13.96 26.59 11.94
CA THR A 197 -13.81 27.17 10.60
C THR A 197 -12.57 26.64 9.91
N ASN A 198 -12.58 26.55 8.58
CA ASN A 198 -11.39 26.20 7.82
C ASN A 198 -10.74 27.48 7.26
N VAL A 199 -9.46 27.64 7.57
CA VAL A 199 -8.60 28.64 6.93
C VAL A 199 -7.56 27.89 6.11
N ARG A 200 -7.35 28.32 4.87
CA ARG A 200 -6.42 27.70 3.95
C ARG A 200 -5.23 28.60 3.65
N ARG A 201 -4.09 27.98 3.47
CA ARG A 201 -2.86 28.59 2.94
C ARG A 201 -2.32 27.74 1.80
N THR A 202 -1.45 28.32 0.99
CA THR A 202 -0.69 27.61 -0.03
C THR A 202 0.76 27.46 0.45
N VAL A 203 1.29 26.26 0.29
CA VAL A 203 2.72 25.98 0.49
C VAL A 203 3.32 25.75 -0.89
N HIS A 204 4.19 26.66 -1.32
CA HIS A 204 5.08 26.47 -2.46
C HIS A 204 6.28 25.66 -1.98
N GLY A 205 6.79 24.76 -2.76
CA GLY A 205 7.96 24.00 -2.38
C GLY A 205 8.70 23.39 -3.54
N ALA A 206 10.01 23.39 -3.42
CA ALA A 206 10.92 22.84 -4.40
C ALA A 206 11.90 21.88 -3.73
N VAL A 207 12.10 20.71 -4.32
CA VAL A 207 13.10 19.73 -3.88
C VAL A 207 14.23 19.65 -4.89
N ASN A 208 15.46 19.77 -4.41
CA ASN A 208 16.64 19.53 -5.23
C ASN A 208 16.77 18.03 -5.51
N LEU A 209 16.74 17.66 -6.79
CA LEU A 209 16.68 16.25 -7.21
C LEU A 209 18.02 15.51 -7.04
N LEU A 210 19.11 16.24 -6.78
CA LEU A 210 20.42 15.66 -6.52
C LEU A 210 20.71 15.58 -5.01
N THR A 211 20.51 16.68 -4.29
CA THR A 211 20.91 16.80 -2.87
C THR A 211 19.80 16.46 -1.89
N GLY A 212 18.53 16.57 -2.30
CA GLY A 212 17.36 16.43 -1.42
C GLY A 212 17.10 17.67 -0.55
N ALA A 213 17.80 18.79 -0.78
CA ALA A 213 17.47 20.05 -0.13
C ALA A 213 16.05 20.50 -0.53
N VAL A 214 15.24 20.90 0.45
CA VAL A 214 13.87 21.38 0.23
C VAL A 214 13.75 22.82 0.62
N HIS A 215 13.28 23.64 -0.31
CA HIS A 215 12.90 25.03 -0.08
C HIS A 215 11.37 25.11 -0.03
N HIS A 216 10.84 25.92 0.87
CA HIS A 216 9.39 26.08 0.97
C HIS A 216 9.01 27.48 1.42
N HIS A 217 7.86 27.93 0.95
CA HIS A 217 7.26 29.21 1.29
C HIS A 217 5.75 29.04 1.54
N VAL A 218 5.24 29.65 2.61
CA VAL A 218 3.81 29.58 2.93
C VAL A 218 3.16 30.93 2.65
N SER A 219 2.15 30.92 1.79
CA SER A 219 1.45 32.12 1.34
C SER A 219 -0.06 32.07 1.63
N VAL A 220 -0.69 33.23 1.56
CA VAL A 220 -2.16 33.37 1.69
C VAL A 220 -2.86 32.89 0.43
N LYS A 221 -2.28 33.16 -0.74
CA LYS A 221 -2.86 32.86 -2.05
C LYS A 221 -1.79 32.32 -2.99
N ASN A 222 -2.21 31.46 -3.93
CA ASN A 222 -1.40 31.05 -5.06
C ASN A 222 -1.60 32.06 -6.19
N VAL A 223 -0.68 33.01 -6.32
CA VAL A 223 -0.69 34.04 -7.37
C VAL A 223 0.72 34.22 -7.93
N SER A 224 0.82 34.69 -9.17
CA SER A 224 2.09 34.83 -9.90
C SER A 224 3.16 35.64 -9.18
N VAL A 225 2.76 36.69 -8.45
CA VAL A 225 3.72 37.51 -7.67
C VAL A 225 4.36 36.69 -6.56
N VAL A 226 3.59 35.82 -5.88
CA VAL A 226 4.12 34.92 -4.84
C VAL A 226 5.03 33.86 -5.45
N PHE A 227 4.67 33.32 -6.62
CA PHE A 227 5.54 32.40 -7.34
C PHE A 227 6.87 33.06 -7.71
N CYS A 228 6.87 34.27 -8.28
CA CYS A 228 8.10 35.01 -8.55
C CYS A 228 8.93 35.27 -7.29
N TYR A 229 8.28 35.62 -6.16
CA TYR A 229 8.97 35.75 -4.88
C TYR A 229 9.62 34.43 -4.45
N PHE A 230 8.95 33.31 -4.61
CA PHE A 230 9.52 31.99 -4.33
C PHE A 230 10.70 31.67 -5.24
N LEU A 231 10.61 31.97 -6.54
CA LEU A 231 11.73 31.85 -7.48
C LEU A 231 12.93 32.71 -7.06
N GLN A 232 12.69 33.92 -6.53
CA GLN A 232 13.77 34.75 -5.98
C GLN A 232 14.47 34.06 -4.80
N GLN A 233 13.70 33.45 -3.87
CA GLN A 233 14.30 32.67 -2.77
C GLN A 233 15.17 31.51 -3.28
N LEU A 234 14.80 30.86 -4.41
CA LEU A 234 15.61 29.82 -5.02
C LEU A 234 16.90 30.41 -5.64
N LEU A 235 16.84 31.59 -6.27
CA LEU A 235 18.04 32.30 -6.75
C LEU A 235 19.02 32.59 -5.62
N ASP A 236 18.50 33.08 -4.50
CA ASP A 236 19.30 33.43 -3.33
C ASP A 236 19.92 32.20 -2.65
N ALA A 237 19.20 31.07 -2.67
CA ALA A 237 19.68 29.78 -2.13
C ALA A 237 20.79 29.15 -2.98
N TYR A 238 20.88 29.47 -4.26
CA TYR A 238 21.86 28.88 -5.19
C TYR A 238 22.64 29.98 -5.95
N PRO A 239 23.43 30.83 -5.23
CA PRO A 239 24.10 31.98 -5.83
C PRO A 239 25.12 31.59 -6.90
N ASN A 240 25.76 30.43 -6.76
CA ASN A 240 26.82 29.95 -7.64
C ASN A 240 26.38 29.03 -8.78
N ALA A 241 25.07 28.66 -8.82
CA ALA A 241 24.57 27.79 -9.87
C ALA A 241 24.51 28.56 -11.21
N PRO A 242 25.09 28.03 -12.29
CA PRO A 242 25.01 28.70 -13.59
C PRO A 242 23.57 28.75 -14.10
N VAL A 243 22.81 27.69 -13.87
CA VAL A 243 21.37 27.62 -14.18
C VAL A 243 20.64 26.92 -13.04
N ILE A 244 19.44 27.39 -12.71
CA ILE A 244 18.49 26.77 -11.81
C ILE A 244 17.28 26.35 -12.68
N ALA A 245 17.19 25.08 -13.00
CA ALA A 245 16.06 24.49 -13.74
C ALA A 245 14.96 24.11 -12.75
N VAL A 246 13.81 24.77 -12.82
CA VAL A 246 12.63 24.52 -12.00
C VAL A 246 11.60 23.79 -12.84
N ILE A 247 11.38 22.50 -12.55
CA ILE A 247 10.38 21.70 -13.24
C ILE A 247 9.11 21.74 -12.40
N CYS A 248 8.03 22.27 -12.97
CA CYS A 248 6.74 22.44 -12.31
C CYS A 248 5.59 21.92 -13.17
N ASP A 249 4.38 21.95 -12.66
CA ASP A 249 3.19 21.66 -13.44
C ASP A 249 2.86 22.81 -14.42
N ASN A 250 1.81 22.60 -15.21
CA ASN A 250 1.36 23.57 -16.20
C ASN A 250 0.30 24.51 -15.60
N GLY A 251 0.55 25.04 -14.40
CA GLY A 251 -0.34 25.97 -13.71
C GLY A 251 -0.33 27.37 -14.37
N SER A 252 -1.46 28.07 -14.37
CA SER A 252 -1.57 29.41 -14.99
C SER A 252 -0.66 30.46 -14.34
N THR A 253 -0.24 30.27 -13.10
CA THR A 253 0.70 31.13 -12.39
C THR A 253 2.09 31.09 -13.01
N HIS A 254 2.50 29.94 -13.55
CA HIS A 254 3.85 29.70 -14.06
C HIS A 254 4.11 30.38 -15.40
N HIS A 255 3.08 30.55 -16.23
CA HIS A 255 3.18 31.21 -17.56
C HIS A 255 2.40 32.50 -17.69
N SER A 256 2.03 33.11 -16.56
CA SER A 256 1.42 34.43 -16.57
C SER A 256 2.37 35.51 -17.13
N LYS A 257 1.81 36.61 -17.64
CA LYS A 257 2.62 37.76 -18.12
C LYS A 257 3.56 38.31 -17.04
N ILE A 258 3.15 38.23 -15.76
CA ILE A 258 3.98 38.66 -14.63
C ILE A 258 5.20 37.75 -14.50
N THR A 259 4.98 36.44 -14.49
CA THR A 259 6.05 35.44 -14.40
C THR A 259 6.99 35.51 -15.60
N GLN A 260 6.45 35.61 -16.81
CA GLN A 260 7.28 35.73 -18.03
C GLN A 260 8.18 36.99 -18.03
N ARG A 261 7.65 38.14 -17.56
CA ARG A 261 8.45 39.37 -17.44
C ARG A 261 9.56 39.17 -16.40
N TRP A 262 9.22 38.60 -15.24
CA TRP A 262 10.18 38.35 -14.18
C TRP A 262 11.29 37.39 -14.66
N LEU A 263 10.95 36.30 -15.36
CA LEU A 263 11.92 35.35 -15.90
C LEU A 263 12.85 35.98 -16.96
N ALA A 264 12.35 36.90 -17.76
CA ALA A 264 13.19 37.64 -18.76
C ALA A 264 14.29 38.47 -18.08
N GLU A 265 14.04 38.96 -16.84
CA GLU A 265 15.01 39.71 -16.02
C GLU A 265 15.97 38.79 -15.24
N HIS A 266 15.66 37.49 -15.16
CA HIS A 266 16.39 36.51 -14.34
C HIS A 266 16.79 35.25 -15.15
N PRO A 267 17.71 35.38 -16.13
CA PRO A 267 18.01 34.31 -17.10
C PRO A 267 18.64 33.05 -16.46
N ARG A 268 19.14 33.13 -15.22
CA ARG A 268 19.65 31.97 -14.49
C ARG A 268 18.55 31.00 -14.05
N ILE A 269 17.30 31.44 -13.95
CA ILE A 269 16.18 30.55 -13.68
C ILE A 269 15.49 30.16 -14.97
N GLN A 270 15.33 28.87 -15.16
CA GLN A 270 14.58 28.29 -16.26
C GLN A 270 13.42 27.48 -15.73
N VAL A 271 12.20 27.94 -15.95
CA VAL A 271 10.98 27.17 -15.64
C VAL A 271 10.74 26.20 -16.79
N ILE A 272 10.56 24.92 -16.45
CA ILE A 272 10.30 23.83 -17.39
C ILE A 272 8.95 23.21 -17.02
N GLU A 273 8.00 23.27 -17.94
CA GLU A 273 6.67 22.73 -17.69
C GLU A 273 6.64 21.22 -17.91
N GLY A 274 6.10 20.48 -16.93
CA GLY A 274 5.81 19.08 -17.02
C GLY A 274 4.55 18.77 -17.82
N ALA A 275 4.27 17.50 -18.02
CA ALA A 275 3.06 17.06 -18.72
C ALA A 275 1.80 17.40 -17.90
N LYS A 276 0.74 17.85 -18.59
CA LYS A 276 -0.53 18.20 -17.95
C LYS A 276 -1.14 16.98 -17.26
N TYR A 277 -1.78 17.20 -16.12
CA TYR A 277 -2.50 16.14 -15.38
C TYR A 277 -1.62 14.92 -15.03
N SER A 278 -0.32 15.11 -14.81
CA SER A 278 0.64 14.05 -14.52
C SER A 278 1.38 14.28 -13.18
N PRO A 279 0.68 14.48 -12.06
CA PRO A 279 1.33 14.77 -10.77
C PRO A 279 2.23 13.62 -10.27
N GLN A 280 1.96 12.39 -10.74
CA GLN A 280 2.78 11.21 -10.40
C GLN A 280 4.23 11.32 -10.90
N ASP A 281 4.52 12.18 -11.86
CA ASP A 281 5.85 12.40 -12.43
C ASP A 281 6.68 13.35 -11.58
N ASN A 282 6.02 14.20 -10.79
CA ASN A 282 6.66 15.19 -9.94
C ASN A 282 7.11 14.60 -8.59
N PRO A 283 8.42 14.50 -8.31
CA PRO A 283 8.94 13.97 -7.05
C PRO A 283 8.47 14.70 -5.80
N VAL A 284 8.19 16.01 -5.88
CA VAL A 284 7.78 16.82 -4.73
C VAL A 284 6.41 16.40 -4.18
N GLU A 285 5.54 15.81 -5.00
CA GLU A 285 4.25 15.29 -4.56
C GLU A 285 4.37 14.24 -3.44
N ARG A 286 5.47 13.49 -3.44
CA ARG A 286 5.76 12.53 -2.37
C ARG A 286 6.14 13.22 -1.06
N ILE A 287 6.81 14.36 -1.14
CA ILE A 287 7.09 15.23 0.02
C ILE A 287 5.77 15.77 0.57
N TRP A 288 4.86 16.23 -0.30
CA TRP A 288 3.51 16.64 0.12
C TRP A 288 2.73 15.51 0.78
N ALA A 289 2.82 14.30 0.26
CA ALA A 289 2.19 13.14 0.87
C ALA A 289 2.75 12.84 2.27
N ALA A 290 4.05 13.02 2.49
CA ALA A 290 4.70 12.87 3.79
C ALA A 290 4.26 13.99 4.75
N LEU A 291 4.28 15.25 4.33
CA LEU A 291 3.76 16.40 5.11
C LEU A 291 2.30 16.16 5.52
N LYS A 292 1.43 15.86 4.56
CA LYS A 292 0.01 15.60 4.81
C LYS A 292 -0.23 14.40 5.75
N ARG A 293 0.69 13.45 5.79
CA ARG A 293 0.66 12.31 6.72
C ARG A 293 1.08 12.73 8.12
N GLN A 294 2.12 13.53 8.25
CA GLN A 294 2.60 14.07 9.53
C GLN A 294 1.56 14.97 10.20
N LEU A 295 0.90 15.82 9.41
CA LEU A 295 -0.14 16.72 9.91
C LEU A 295 -1.51 16.04 10.11
N ALA A 296 -1.66 14.77 9.69
CA ALA A 296 -2.91 14.06 9.90
C ALA A 296 -3.14 13.77 11.38
N ASN A 297 -4.40 13.82 11.80
CA ASN A 297 -4.83 13.57 13.19
C ASN A 297 -4.22 14.52 14.22
N THR A 298 -3.63 15.65 13.80
CA THR A 298 -3.08 16.66 14.72
C THR A 298 -4.00 17.86 14.81
N TYR A 299 -4.09 18.44 16.00
CA TYR A 299 -4.81 19.67 16.27
C TYR A 299 -3.92 20.90 16.03
N ALA A 300 -4.52 21.97 15.53
CA ALA A 300 -3.95 23.31 15.52
C ALA A 300 -5.08 24.27 15.89
N ALA A 301 -4.84 25.17 16.84
CA ALA A 301 -5.84 26.15 17.26
C ALA A 301 -5.97 27.26 16.20
N THR A 302 -4.86 27.66 15.60
CA THR A 302 -4.79 28.73 14.60
C THR A 302 -4.08 28.28 13.35
N ILE A 303 -4.26 29.02 12.26
CA ILE A 303 -3.51 28.76 11.03
C ILE A 303 -2.00 29.00 11.22
N THR A 304 -1.62 29.89 12.13
CA THR A 304 -0.21 30.13 12.50
C THR A 304 0.41 28.87 13.12
N ASP A 305 -0.29 28.22 14.04
CA ASP A 305 0.18 26.96 14.63
C ASP A 305 0.35 25.88 13.55
N ARG A 306 -0.57 25.82 12.61
CA ARG A 306 -0.50 24.88 11.48
C ARG A 306 0.70 25.17 10.58
N ILE A 307 1.01 26.45 10.35
CA ILE A 307 2.20 26.88 9.61
C ILE A 307 3.47 26.48 10.38
N GLN A 308 3.51 26.70 11.69
CA GLN A 308 4.65 26.28 12.53
C GLN A 308 4.87 24.77 12.49
N GLN A 309 3.81 23.97 12.57
CA GLN A 309 3.90 22.51 12.39
C GLN A 309 4.47 22.13 11.02
N THR A 310 4.14 22.90 9.98
CA THR A 310 4.67 22.68 8.62
C THR A 310 6.16 23.04 8.55
N HIS A 311 6.58 24.17 9.11
CA HIS A 311 8.00 24.54 9.20
C HIS A 311 8.80 23.51 10.00
N ALA A 312 8.28 23.05 11.13
CA ALA A 312 8.90 22.01 11.94
C ALA A 312 9.08 20.71 11.15
N PHE A 313 8.11 20.30 10.31
CA PHE A 313 8.24 19.13 9.44
C PHE A 313 9.46 19.26 8.54
N PHE A 314 9.67 20.39 7.88
CA PHE A 314 10.81 20.59 6.97
C PHE A 314 12.12 20.73 7.73
N HIS A 315 12.12 21.43 8.86
CA HIS A 315 13.32 21.65 9.67
C HIS A 315 13.89 20.35 10.26
N HIS A 316 13.04 19.43 10.68
CA HIS A 316 13.47 18.16 11.29
C HIS A 316 13.85 17.08 10.27
N ARG A 317 13.70 17.33 8.98
CA ARG A 317 14.06 16.36 7.94
C ARG A 317 15.44 16.61 7.38
N THR A 318 16.23 15.54 7.27
CA THR A 318 17.52 15.61 6.57
C THR A 318 17.33 15.56 5.05
N ASN A 319 18.31 16.05 4.32
CA ASN A 319 18.35 15.97 2.86
C ASN A 319 18.24 14.51 2.37
N THR A 320 18.92 13.57 3.04
CA THR A 320 18.82 12.13 2.72
C THR A 320 17.39 11.59 2.89
N GLN A 321 16.69 11.99 3.95
CA GLN A 321 15.28 11.60 4.15
C GLN A 321 14.37 12.19 3.07
N ASN A 322 14.63 13.43 2.65
CA ASN A 322 13.89 14.08 1.59
C ASN A 322 14.14 13.37 0.25
N LEU A 323 15.41 13.06 -0.06
CA LEU A 323 15.79 12.35 -1.28
C LEU A 323 15.15 10.96 -1.35
N THR A 324 15.20 10.21 -0.24
CA THR A 324 14.54 8.90 -0.13
C THR A 324 13.02 9.01 -0.33
N THR A 325 12.40 10.06 0.23
CA THR A 325 10.95 10.28 0.11
C THR A 325 10.56 10.71 -1.30
N ALA A 326 11.26 11.66 -1.87
CA ALA A 326 11.01 12.16 -3.23
C ALA A 326 11.30 11.09 -4.28
N ALA A 327 12.27 10.20 -4.02
CA ALA A 327 12.73 9.13 -4.90
C ALA A 327 12.89 9.61 -6.38
N PRO A 328 13.72 10.62 -6.64
CA PRO A 328 13.78 11.31 -7.94
C PRO A 328 14.13 10.38 -9.10
N ARG A 329 14.91 9.32 -8.86
CA ARG A 329 15.26 8.31 -9.88
C ARG A 329 14.05 7.57 -10.46
N THR A 330 12.88 7.66 -9.84
CA THR A 330 11.64 7.07 -10.36
C THR A 330 10.84 8.06 -11.18
N SER A 331 11.28 9.33 -11.27
CA SER A 331 10.65 10.34 -12.11
C SER A 331 11.10 10.15 -13.56
N PRO A 332 10.18 10.25 -14.54
CA PRO A 332 10.52 10.16 -15.95
C PRO A 332 11.27 11.40 -16.48
N TRP A 333 11.48 12.40 -15.64
CA TRP A 333 12.14 13.67 -15.99
C TRP A 333 13.65 13.57 -16.01
N LEU A 334 14.23 12.63 -15.25
CA LEU A 334 15.68 12.56 -15.12
C LEU A 334 16.29 11.56 -16.11
N PRO A 335 17.48 11.87 -16.67
CA PRO A 335 18.29 10.90 -17.37
C PRO A 335 18.66 9.71 -16.47
N GLU A 336 18.88 8.53 -17.07
CA GLU A 336 19.19 7.28 -16.31
C GLU A 336 20.51 7.35 -15.53
N ASP A 337 21.43 8.18 -15.97
CA ASP A 337 22.76 8.42 -15.39
C ASP A 337 22.81 9.61 -14.43
N TYR A 338 21.70 10.35 -14.30
CA TYR A 338 21.67 11.53 -13.44
C TYR A 338 22.13 11.24 -12.01
N GLY A 339 23.16 11.95 -11.57
CA GLY A 339 23.74 11.84 -10.23
C GLY A 339 24.63 10.60 -9.99
N LYS A 340 24.99 9.82 -11.02
CA LYS A 340 25.94 8.73 -10.86
C LYS A 340 27.37 9.24 -10.59
N ASP A 341 27.76 10.33 -11.26
CA ASP A 341 29.12 10.92 -11.17
C ASP A 341 29.35 11.64 -9.83
N SER A 342 28.29 12.07 -9.13
CA SER A 342 28.41 12.76 -7.85
C SER A 342 28.67 11.81 -6.65
N GLN A 343 28.55 10.50 -6.84
CA GLN A 343 28.83 9.48 -5.80
C GLN A 343 30.24 8.88 -5.92
N ALA A 344 30.97 9.16 -7.00
CA ALA A 344 32.33 8.66 -7.20
C ALA A 344 33.41 9.51 -6.52
N GLY A 345 33.04 10.61 -5.87
CA GLY A 345 33.94 11.56 -5.23
C GLY A 345 33.65 11.86 -3.74
N ALA A 346 32.92 10.99 -3.01
CA ALA A 346 32.61 11.17 -1.59
C ALA A 346 33.25 10.07 -0.74
#